data_40eb49deaa628653a2b31b5ac1995373
#
_entry.id   40eb49deaa628653a2b31b5ac1995373
#
_cell.length_a   1.000
_cell.length_b   1.000
_cell.length_c   1.000
_cell.angle_alpha   90.00
_cell.angle_beta   90.00
_cell.angle_gamma   90.00
#
_symmetry.space_group_name_H-M   'P 1'
#
loop_
_entity.id
_entity.type
_entity.pdbx_description
1 polymer ?
#
loop_
_entity_poly.entity_id
_entity_poly.type
_entity_poly.pdbx_seq_one_letter_code
_entity_poly.pdbx_strand_id
1 'polypeptide(L)'
;MCDYSLHGIKNRLADEGETLVVHRFYTGSKGLTSPQYLEPAEKPRGLIAALKKMFASPPSECAVCIPDGAKLILDRISPALQRSHGLCATEAVTFRQLSAEAASYRDAVEFKNGVKVRLQELEEGQTVQVVAVSVEQPEAANMVWMLSDRPR
;
A
#
# COMPACT_ATOMS: atom_id res chain seq x y z
N MET A 1 -6.84 -6.85 1.04
CA MET A 1 -6.39 -7.73 2.15
C MET A 1 -4.88 -7.60 2.19
N CYS A 2 -4.29 -7.36 3.36
CA CYS A 2 -2.83 -7.26 3.46
C CYS A 2 -2.14 -8.57 3.10
N ASP A 3 -0.87 -8.47 2.72
CA ASP A 3 -0.02 -9.63 2.47
C ASP A 3 0.06 -10.55 3.69
N TYR A 4 0.13 -11.85 3.47
CA TYR A 4 0.25 -12.85 4.55
C TYR A 4 1.47 -12.61 5.46
N SER A 5 2.53 -12.06 4.89
CA SER A 5 3.75 -11.71 5.63
C SER A 5 3.54 -10.64 6.72
N LEU A 6 2.42 -9.93 6.66
CA LEU A 6 2.00 -8.93 7.65
C LEU A 6 0.98 -9.51 8.65
N HIS A 7 0.75 -10.82 8.64
CA HIS A 7 -0.13 -11.49 9.57
C HIS A 7 0.37 -11.29 11.01
N GLY A 8 -0.52 -10.88 11.89
CA GLY A 8 -0.18 -10.54 13.28
C GLY A 8 0.17 -9.05 13.51
N ILE A 9 0.32 -8.27 12.45
CA ILE A 9 0.44 -6.81 12.55
C ILE A 9 -0.97 -6.20 12.52
N LYS A 10 -1.20 -5.24 13.41
CA LYS A 10 -2.43 -4.44 13.37
C LYS A 10 -2.56 -3.80 12.00
N ASN A 11 -3.74 -3.83 11.42
CA ASN A 11 -3.96 -3.30 10.07
C ASN A 11 -5.29 -2.55 9.96
N ARG A 12 -5.36 -1.69 8.95
CA ARG A 12 -6.56 -0.99 8.51
C ARG A 12 -6.56 -0.83 7.00
N LEU A 13 -7.69 -0.47 6.45
CA LEU A 13 -7.77 -0.08 5.04
C LEU A 13 -7.22 1.32 4.83
N ALA A 14 -6.72 1.57 3.62
CA ALA A 14 -6.30 2.89 3.18
C ALA A 14 -7.50 3.81 2.94
N ASP A 15 -7.30 5.08 3.21
CA ASP A 15 -8.23 6.15 2.86
C ASP A 15 -7.78 6.85 1.56
N GLU A 16 -8.75 7.30 0.77
CA GLU A 16 -8.46 8.10 -0.43
C GLU A 16 -7.81 9.44 -0.05
N GLY A 17 -6.79 9.85 -0.80
CA GLY A 17 -6.01 11.05 -0.52
C GLY A 17 -4.92 10.87 0.53
N GLU A 18 -4.83 9.72 1.16
CA GLU A 18 -3.82 9.43 2.18
C GLU A 18 -2.43 9.27 1.56
N THR A 19 -1.43 9.78 2.28
CA THR A 19 -0.02 9.55 1.96
C THR A 19 0.55 8.47 2.86
N LEU A 20 1.07 7.43 2.25
CA LEU A 20 1.68 6.28 2.90
C LEU A 20 3.18 6.22 2.59
N VAL A 21 3.89 5.41 3.34
CA VAL A 21 5.30 5.10 3.10
C VAL A 21 5.55 3.60 3.13
N VAL A 22 6.50 3.15 2.32
CA VAL A 22 7.00 1.78 2.37
C VAL A 22 7.82 1.61 3.64
N HIS A 23 7.45 0.64 4.47
CA HIS A 23 8.07 0.37 5.76
C HIS A 23 8.38 -1.11 5.91
N ARG A 24 9.53 -1.42 6.53
CA ARG A 24 9.89 -2.79 6.92
C ARG A 24 9.42 -3.04 8.34
N PHE A 25 8.43 -3.90 8.47
CA PHE A 25 7.87 -4.29 9.76
C PHE A 25 8.80 -5.24 10.53
N TYR A 26 8.52 -5.44 11.81
CA TYR A 26 9.31 -6.34 12.67
C TYR A 26 9.36 -7.79 12.15
N THR A 27 8.39 -8.20 11.33
CA THR A 27 8.37 -9.49 10.64
C THR A 27 9.44 -9.62 9.56
N GLY A 28 10.15 -8.53 9.22
CA GLY A 28 11.11 -8.45 8.14
C GLY A 28 10.51 -8.16 6.76
N SER A 29 9.19 -8.20 6.64
CA SER A 29 8.48 -7.92 5.40
C SER A 29 8.20 -6.43 5.22
N LYS A 30 8.22 -5.97 3.99
CA LYS A 30 7.82 -4.60 3.64
C LYS A 30 6.32 -4.55 3.37
N GLY A 31 5.71 -3.46 3.77
CA GLY A 31 4.33 -3.12 3.50
C GLY A 31 4.16 -1.61 3.52
N LEU A 32 2.93 -1.15 3.52
CA LEU A 32 2.61 0.27 3.59
C LEU A 32 2.14 0.64 5.00
N THR A 33 2.54 1.80 5.45
CA THR A 33 2.09 2.38 6.71
C THR A 33 1.90 3.87 6.58
N SER A 34 1.13 4.47 7.49
CA SER A 34 1.02 5.92 7.57
C SER A 34 2.24 6.50 8.30
N PRO A 35 2.80 7.64 7.85
CA PRO A 35 3.93 8.29 8.51
C PRO A 35 3.72 8.54 10.01
N GLN A 36 2.48 8.78 10.43
CA GLN A 36 2.13 9.00 11.85
C GLN A 36 2.49 7.81 12.77
N TYR A 37 2.57 6.59 12.23
CA TYR A 37 2.98 5.40 13.00
C TYR A 37 4.50 5.22 13.04
N LEU A 38 5.24 5.99 12.25
CA LEU A 38 6.70 5.95 12.16
C LEU A 38 7.37 7.10 12.92
N GLU A 39 6.61 8.04 13.45
CA GLU A 39 7.18 9.15 14.20
C GLU A 39 7.98 8.57 15.37
N PRO A 40 9.28 8.91 15.48
CA PRO A 40 10.07 8.51 16.62
C PRO A 40 9.42 9.13 17.84
N ALA A 41 9.05 8.31 18.81
CA ALA A 41 8.72 8.82 20.13
C ALA A 41 9.80 9.82 20.52
N GLU A 42 9.40 11.06 20.82
CA GLU A 42 10.29 12.16 21.18
C GLU A 42 11.43 11.64 22.04
N LYS A 43 12.67 12.05 21.71
CA LYS A 43 13.83 11.66 22.52
C LYS A 43 13.55 12.07 23.96
N PRO A 44 13.53 11.14 24.90
CA PRO A 44 13.15 11.45 26.29
C PRO A 44 14.15 12.46 26.84
N ARG A 45 13.67 13.64 27.18
CA ARG A 45 14.44 14.63 27.91
C ARG A 45 14.34 14.32 29.39
N GLY A 46 15.41 13.73 29.96
CA GLY A 46 15.53 13.43 31.38
C GLY A 46 15.45 11.96 31.75
N LEU A 47 15.97 11.60 32.92
CA LEU A 47 16.10 10.22 33.42
C LEU A 47 14.73 9.54 33.60
N ILE A 48 13.71 10.27 34.04
CA ILE A 48 12.36 9.76 34.28
C ILE A 48 11.67 9.41 32.95
N ALA A 49 11.87 10.20 31.90
CA ALA A 49 11.36 9.94 30.58
C ALA A 49 12.04 8.73 29.92
N ALA A 50 13.34 8.53 30.17
CA ALA A 50 14.09 7.35 29.73
C ALA A 50 13.58 6.05 30.39
N LEU A 51 13.30 6.11 31.71
CA LEU A 51 12.69 4.99 32.45
C LEU A 51 11.28 4.66 31.94
N LYS A 52 10.43 5.67 31.71
CA LYS A 52 9.10 5.45 31.12
C LYS A 52 9.18 4.80 29.73
N LYS A 53 10.19 5.13 28.93
CA LYS A 53 10.39 4.53 27.60
C LYS A 53 10.80 3.06 27.69
N MET A 54 11.52 2.63 28.72
CA MET A 54 11.88 1.22 28.94
C MET A 54 10.66 0.35 29.26
N PHE A 55 9.62 0.95 29.84
CA PHE A 55 8.36 0.27 30.18
C PHE A 55 7.21 0.61 29.22
N ALA A 56 7.41 1.51 28.25
CA ALA A 56 6.41 1.78 27.23
C ALA A 56 6.34 0.61 26.26
N SER A 57 5.13 0.19 25.93
CA SER A 57 4.89 -0.76 24.85
C SER A 57 5.53 -0.21 23.56
N PRO A 58 6.15 -1.07 22.73
CA PRO A 58 6.69 -0.62 21.45
C PRO A 58 5.59 0.11 20.67
N PRO A 59 5.93 1.13 19.87
CA PRO A 59 4.94 1.81 19.03
C PRO A 59 4.19 0.74 18.25
N SER A 60 2.88 0.75 18.31
CA SER A 60 2.05 -0.25 17.65
C SER A 60 2.14 0.00 16.15
N GLU A 61 3.03 -0.73 15.48
CA GLU A 61 3.09 -0.74 14.02
C GLU A 61 1.72 -1.07 13.46
N CYS A 62 1.27 -0.29 12.49
CA CYS A 62 -0.02 -0.50 11.84
C CYS A 62 0.20 -0.55 10.33
N ALA A 63 -0.08 -1.69 9.74
CA ALA A 63 -0.06 -1.84 8.28
C ALA A 63 -1.32 -1.22 7.66
N VAL A 64 -1.15 -0.53 6.55
CA VAL A 64 -2.26 -0.01 5.76
C VAL A 64 -2.45 -0.88 4.53
N CYS A 65 -3.62 -1.51 4.46
CA CYS A 65 -3.97 -2.44 3.40
C CYS A 65 -4.65 -1.71 2.24
N ILE A 66 -4.24 -2.03 1.04
CA ILE A 66 -4.79 -1.46 -0.19
C ILE A 66 -5.54 -2.55 -0.94
N PRO A 67 -6.77 -2.31 -1.43
CA PRO A 67 -7.50 -3.26 -2.24
C PRO A 67 -6.88 -3.40 -3.64
N ASP A 68 -7.00 -4.58 -4.24
CA ASP A 68 -6.58 -4.82 -5.61
C ASP A 68 -7.29 -3.88 -6.58
N GLY A 69 -6.55 -3.30 -7.51
CA GLY A 69 -7.07 -2.35 -8.48
C GLY A 69 -7.04 -0.88 -8.03
N ALA A 70 -6.72 -0.58 -6.79
CA ALA A 70 -6.60 0.79 -6.30
C ALA A 70 -5.58 1.60 -7.11
N LYS A 71 -5.83 2.89 -7.26
CA LYS A 71 -4.95 3.82 -7.99
C LYS A 71 -4.05 4.56 -7.01
N LEU A 72 -2.77 4.53 -7.30
CA LEU A 72 -1.73 5.12 -6.47
C LEU A 72 -0.80 6.00 -7.30
N ILE A 73 -0.12 6.91 -6.63
CA ILE A 73 1.05 7.62 -7.18
C ILE A 73 2.26 7.23 -6.32
N LEU A 74 3.25 6.64 -6.96
CA LEU A 74 4.56 6.42 -6.36
C LEU A 74 5.44 7.63 -6.61
N ASP A 75 6.02 8.18 -5.57
CA ASP A 75 7.00 9.27 -5.66
C ASP A 75 8.38 8.79 -5.21
N ARG A 76 9.41 9.46 -5.72
CA ARG A 76 10.82 9.13 -5.41
C ARG A 76 11.20 7.67 -5.73
N ILE A 77 10.77 7.18 -6.89
CA ILE A 77 11.20 5.88 -7.39
C ILE A 77 12.72 5.86 -7.53
N SER A 78 13.35 4.81 -7.02
CA SER A 78 14.81 4.73 -7.01
C SER A 78 15.41 4.76 -8.41
N PRO A 79 16.58 5.40 -8.61
CA PRO A 79 17.26 5.44 -9.90
C PRO A 79 17.54 4.05 -10.49
N ALA A 80 17.72 3.05 -9.62
CA ALA A 80 17.91 1.67 -10.06
C ALA A 80 16.66 1.12 -10.74
N LEU A 81 15.49 1.27 -10.12
CA LEU A 81 14.21 0.85 -10.70
C LEU A 81 13.86 1.65 -11.95
N GLN A 82 14.14 2.97 -11.94
CA GLN A 82 13.92 3.80 -13.12
C GLN A 82 14.69 3.28 -14.34
N ARG A 83 15.98 2.98 -14.17
CA ARG A 83 16.81 2.44 -15.26
C ARG A 83 16.43 1.04 -15.69
N SER A 84 16.10 0.16 -14.73
CA SER A 84 15.77 -1.24 -15.02
C SER A 84 14.46 -1.40 -15.79
N HIS A 85 13.51 -0.49 -15.57
CA HIS A 85 12.15 -0.64 -16.07
C HIS A 85 11.66 0.53 -16.93
N GLY A 86 12.52 1.50 -17.21
CA GLY A 86 12.16 2.67 -18.03
C GLY A 86 11.11 3.56 -17.35
N LEU A 87 11.25 3.80 -16.05
CA LEU A 87 10.30 4.57 -15.24
C LEU A 87 10.79 5.99 -14.99
N CYS A 88 9.85 6.89 -14.71
CA CYS A 88 10.14 8.22 -14.19
C CYS A 88 10.32 8.19 -12.67
N ALA A 89 10.73 9.32 -12.08
CA ALA A 89 10.86 9.44 -10.62
C ALA A 89 9.52 9.39 -9.88
N THR A 90 8.43 9.76 -10.57
CA THR A 90 7.05 9.73 -10.07
C THR A 90 6.18 9.06 -11.12
N GLU A 91 5.40 8.07 -10.73
CA GLU A 91 4.55 7.28 -11.62
C GLU A 91 3.17 7.02 -11.01
N ALA A 92 2.15 7.11 -11.84
CA ALA A 92 0.84 6.59 -11.50
C ALA A 92 0.81 5.08 -11.75
N VAL A 93 0.39 4.32 -10.73
CA VAL A 93 0.37 2.86 -10.75
C VAL A 93 -0.97 2.31 -10.28
N THR A 94 -1.21 1.05 -10.57
CA THR A 94 -2.35 0.31 -10.04
C THR A 94 -1.84 -0.72 -9.03
N PHE A 95 -2.43 -0.76 -7.86
CA PHE A 95 -2.12 -1.80 -6.88
C PHE A 95 -2.65 -3.14 -7.36
N ARG A 96 -1.84 -4.20 -7.23
CA ARG A 96 -2.18 -5.56 -7.65
C ARG A 96 -1.81 -6.58 -6.60
N GLN A 97 -2.67 -7.59 -6.47
CA GLN A 97 -2.35 -8.83 -5.77
C GLN A 97 -2.02 -9.90 -6.80
N LEU A 98 -0.75 -10.31 -6.86
CA LEU A 98 -0.24 -11.19 -7.92
C LEU A 98 -0.70 -12.64 -7.80
N SER A 99 -1.09 -13.10 -6.61
CA SER A 99 -1.46 -14.48 -6.35
C SER A 99 -2.41 -14.57 -5.16
N ALA A 100 -3.21 -15.64 -5.12
CA ALA A 100 -4.06 -15.98 -3.97
C ALA A 100 -3.37 -16.96 -3.00
N GLU A 101 -2.13 -17.37 -3.27
CA GLU A 101 -1.40 -18.34 -2.45
C GLU A 101 -1.05 -17.75 -1.09
N ALA A 102 -1.33 -18.51 -0.04
CA ALA A 102 -0.85 -18.20 1.30
C ALA A 102 0.68 -18.29 1.32
N ALA A 103 1.32 -17.48 2.16
CA ALA A 103 2.77 -17.44 2.37
C ALA A 103 3.62 -16.94 1.18
N SER A 104 3.03 -16.27 0.21
CA SER A 104 3.78 -15.57 -0.86
C SER A 104 3.63 -14.04 -0.74
N TYR A 105 4.65 -13.31 -1.16
CA TYR A 105 4.55 -11.85 -1.30
C TYR A 105 3.67 -11.53 -2.52
N ARG A 106 2.46 -11.07 -2.26
CA ARG A 106 1.42 -10.87 -3.28
C ARG A 106 1.27 -9.43 -3.70
N ASP A 107 1.55 -8.53 -2.80
CA ASP A 107 1.32 -7.10 -3.00
C ASP A 107 2.36 -6.51 -3.95
N ALA A 108 1.87 -5.90 -5.02
CA ALA A 108 2.68 -5.31 -6.08
C ALA A 108 2.03 -4.03 -6.61
N VAL A 109 2.80 -3.27 -7.36
CA VAL A 109 2.33 -2.14 -8.14
C VAL A 109 2.55 -2.43 -9.62
N GLU A 110 1.56 -2.13 -10.45
CA GLU A 110 1.60 -2.26 -11.90
C GLU A 110 1.72 -0.87 -12.52
N PHE A 111 2.78 -0.66 -13.27
CA PHE A 111 3.05 0.57 -14.00
C PHE A 111 2.29 0.61 -15.34
N LYS A 112 2.16 1.78 -15.93
CA LYS A 112 1.47 1.96 -17.23
C LYS A 112 2.07 1.14 -18.36
N ASN A 113 3.37 0.85 -18.30
CA ASN A 113 4.08 0.01 -19.27
C ASN A 113 3.87 -1.50 -19.06
N GLY A 114 3.03 -1.90 -18.09
CA GLY A 114 2.73 -3.30 -17.76
C GLY A 114 3.72 -3.96 -16.82
N VAL A 115 4.80 -3.28 -16.44
CA VAL A 115 5.76 -3.80 -15.45
C VAL A 115 5.11 -3.89 -14.08
N LYS A 116 5.31 -4.99 -13.39
CA LYS A 116 4.86 -5.22 -12.01
C LYS A 116 6.06 -5.34 -11.09
N VAL A 117 6.06 -4.53 -10.03
CA VAL A 117 7.11 -4.52 -9.00
C VAL A 117 6.47 -4.84 -7.66
N ARG A 118 6.98 -5.82 -6.95
CA ARG A 118 6.47 -6.19 -5.62
C ARG A 118 6.83 -5.12 -4.60
N LEU A 119 6.00 -4.93 -3.57
CA LEU A 119 6.32 -4.01 -2.47
C LEU A 119 7.66 -4.34 -1.81
N GLN A 120 8.07 -5.61 -1.81
CA GLN A 120 9.36 -6.04 -1.27
C GLN A 120 10.57 -5.48 -2.04
N GLU A 121 10.40 -5.11 -3.30
CA GLU A 121 11.44 -4.56 -4.18
C GLU A 121 11.52 -3.04 -4.11
N LEU A 122 10.49 -2.38 -3.56
CA LEU A 122 10.48 -0.93 -3.36
C LEU A 122 11.44 -0.55 -2.22
N GLU A 123 11.96 0.67 -2.27
CA GLU A 123 12.82 1.16 -1.21
C GLU A 123 12.00 1.55 0.03
N GLU A 124 12.59 1.30 1.20
CA GLU A 124 12.05 1.75 2.47
C GLU A 124 12.01 3.27 2.53
N GLY A 125 10.90 3.84 3.01
CA GLY A 125 10.70 5.29 3.02
C GLY A 125 10.13 5.86 1.71
N GLN A 126 9.93 5.04 0.68
CA GLN A 126 9.30 5.49 -0.55
C GLN A 126 7.86 5.93 -0.29
N THR A 127 7.50 7.09 -0.81
CA THR A 127 6.19 7.70 -0.61
C THR A 127 5.18 7.16 -1.64
N VAL A 128 4.00 6.85 -1.15
CA VAL A 128 2.87 6.35 -1.94
C VAL A 128 1.63 7.17 -1.60
N GLN A 129 1.05 7.85 -2.57
CA GLN A 129 -0.21 8.56 -2.41
C GLN A 129 -1.36 7.70 -2.91
N VAL A 130 -2.40 7.55 -2.09
CA VAL A 130 -3.63 6.85 -2.45
C VAL A 130 -4.55 7.80 -3.22
N VAL A 131 -4.82 7.51 -4.48
CA VAL A 131 -5.67 8.34 -5.34
C VAL A 131 -7.11 7.87 -5.27
N ALA A 132 -7.33 6.56 -5.43
CA ALA A 132 -8.64 5.95 -5.34
C ALA A 132 -8.52 4.51 -4.85
N VAL A 133 -9.35 4.12 -3.89
CA VAL A 133 -9.39 2.76 -3.35
C VAL A 133 -10.45 1.90 -4.02
N SER A 134 -11.46 2.51 -4.64
CA SER A 134 -12.50 1.82 -5.40
C SER A 134 -12.12 1.74 -6.86
N VAL A 135 -12.13 0.56 -7.44
CA VAL A 135 -12.25 0.42 -8.90
C VAL A 135 -13.72 0.70 -9.19
N GLU A 136 -14.04 1.81 -9.83
CA GLU A 136 -15.33 1.95 -10.49
C GLU A 136 -15.46 0.77 -11.45
N GLN A 137 -16.27 -0.21 -11.09
CA GLN A 137 -16.74 -1.18 -12.07
C GLN A 137 -17.51 -0.35 -13.10
N PRO A 138 -17.15 -0.41 -14.40
CA PRO A 138 -18.00 0.19 -15.41
C PRO A 138 -19.38 -0.43 -15.20
N GLU A 139 -20.35 0.41 -14.87
CA GLU A 139 -21.71 0.00 -14.62
C GLU A 139 -22.18 -0.98 -15.69
N ALA A 140 -22.43 -2.21 -15.28
CA ALA A 140 -23.30 -3.13 -16.02
C ALA A 140 -24.76 -2.64 -15.95
N ALA A 141 -24.95 -1.35 -16.00
CA ALA A 141 -26.24 -0.67 -15.94
C ALA A 141 -26.64 -0.17 -17.31
N ASN A 142 -26.82 -1.05 -18.28
CA ASN A 142 -27.61 -0.71 -19.46
C ASN A 142 -28.06 -1.93 -20.27
N MET A 143 -28.27 -3.07 -19.62
CA MET A 143 -28.78 -4.24 -20.30
C MET A 143 -30.22 -4.65 -19.95
N VAL A 144 -30.93 -3.82 -19.17
CA VAL A 144 -32.26 -4.18 -18.68
C VAL A 144 -33.40 -3.67 -19.58
N TRP A 145 -33.17 -2.73 -20.50
CA TRP A 145 -34.24 -2.17 -21.31
C TRP A 145 -34.30 -2.63 -22.77
N MET A 146 -33.51 -3.63 -23.15
CA MET A 146 -33.58 -4.24 -24.48
C MET A 146 -34.49 -5.47 -24.55
N LEU A 147 -35.27 -5.83 -23.52
CA LEU A 147 -36.13 -6.97 -23.48
C LEU A 147 -37.64 -6.66 -23.47
N SER A 148 -38.05 -5.44 -23.73
CA SER A 148 -39.48 -5.05 -23.71
C SER A 148 -40.05 -4.64 -25.07
N ASP A 149 -39.52 -5.10 -26.19
CA ASP A 149 -40.17 -4.94 -27.49
C ASP A 149 -40.31 -6.30 -28.16
N ARG A 150 -41.38 -7.02 -27.75
CA ARG A 150 -42.03 -8.03 -28.62
C ARG A 150 -43.30 -7.44 -29.11
N PRO A 151 -43.42 -7.15 -30.40
CA PRO A 151 -44.72 -6.90 -30.98
C PRO A 151 -45.52 -8.22 -31.00
N ARG A 152 -46.76 -8.09 -30.65
CA ARG A 152 -47.74 -9.20 -30.74
C ARG A 152 -48.00 -9.58 -32.18
#